data_13cbcb1ba24acec618a0f09be0bf41d7
#
_entry.id   13cbcb1ba24acec618a0f09be0bf41d7
#
_cell.length_a   1.000
_cell.length_b   1.000
_cell.length_c   1.000
_cell.angle_alpha   90.00
_cell.angle_beta   90.00
_cell.angle_gamma   90.00
#
_symmetry.space_group_name_H-M   'P 1'
#
loop_
_entity.id
_entity.type
_entity.pdbx_description
1 polymer ?
#
loop_
_entity_poly.entity_id
_entity_poly.type
_entity_poly.pdbx_seq_one_letter_code
_entity_poly.pdbx_strand_id
1 'polypeptide(L)' 'MSAFSDKLKGNWNEIKGKMKQEYAQLTDNDLMYQEGKEDEWLGEIQQKVGKTKQEVKDFIDSCC' A
#
# COMPACT_ATOMS: atom_id res chain seq x y z
N MET A 1 7.20 -8.68 -13.25
CA MET A 1 6.58 -7.99 -12.15
C MET A 1 5.11 -8.29 -12.06
N SER A 2 4.61 -8.26 -10.91
CA SER A 2 3.23 -8.64 -10.67
C SER A 2 2.27 -7.52 -11.05
N ALA A 3 1.01 -7.91 -11.26
CA ALA A 3 -0.06 -6.95 -11.49
C ALA A 3 -0.21 -6.00 -10.28
N PHE A 4 0.11 -6.51 -9.09
CA PHE A 4 0.05 -5.70 -7.88
C PHE A 4 1.02 -4.53 -7.95
N SER A 5 2.24 -4.78 -8.40
CA SER A 5 3.25 -3.73 -8.52
C SER A 5 2.86 -2.70 -9.56
N ASP A 6 2.33 -3.16 -10.68
CA ASP A 6 1.86 -2.27 -11.74
C ASP A 6 0.69 -1.41 -11.25
N LYS A 7 -0.20 -1.99 -10.47
CA LYS A 7 -1.33 -1.26 -9.92
C LYS A 7 -0.86 -0.17 -8.95
N LEU A 8 0.09 -0.49 -8.10
CA LEU A 8 0.65 0.50 -7.19
C LEU A 8 1.25 1.66 -7.96
N LYS A 9 2.04 1.35 -8.96
CA LYS A 9 2.72 2.38 -9.74
C LYS A 9 1.74 3.27 -10.48
N GLY A 10 0.72 2.68 -11.07
CA GLY A 10 -0.24 3.41 -11.89
C GLY A 10 -1.26 4.21 -11.11
N ASN A 11 -1.56 3.82 -9.87
CA ASN A 11 -2.64 4.42 -9.09
C ASN A 11 -2.19 4.89 -7.71
N TRP A 12 -0.93 5.22 -7.57
CA TRP A 12 -0.37 5.50 -6.24
C TRP A 12 -1.09 6.62 -5.50
N ASN A 13 -1.39 7.71 -6.19
CA ASN A 13 -2.04 8.84 -5.53
C ASN A 13 -3.40 8.45 -4.94
N GLU A 14 -4.16 7.67 -5.67
CA GLU A 14 -5.47 7.22 -5.20
C GLU A 14 -5.33 6.24 -4.05
N ILE A 15 -4.42 5.29 -4.19
CA ILE A 15 -4.16 4.29 -3.16
C ILE A 15 -3.70 4.98 -1.87
N LYS A 16 -2.78 5.92 -2.00
CA LYS A 16 -2.27 6.67 -0.86
C LYS A 16 -3.38 7.38 -0.10
N GLY A 17 -4.26 8.05 -0.82
CA GLY A 17 -5.35 8.76 -0.18
C GLY A 17 -6.29 7.83 0.56
N LYS A 18 -6.63 6.71 -0.06
CA LYS A 18 -7.53 5.75 0.57
C LYS A 18 -6.90 5.07 1.77
N MET A 19 -5.63 4.77 1.69
CA MET A 19 -4.94 4.14 2.82
C MET A 19 -4.85 5.08 4.02
N LYS A 20 -4.65 6.37 3.79
CA LYS A 20 -4.63 7.33 4.88
C LYS A 20 -5.99 7.43 5.55
N GLN A 21 -7.06 7.30 4.81
CA GLN A 21 -8.40 7.31 5.37
C GLN A 21 -8.69 6.05 6.16
N GLU A 22 -8.27 4.90 5.64
CA GLU A 22 -8.55 3.63 6.29
C GLU A 22 -7.65 3.39 7.49
N TYR A 23 -6.39 3.76 7.39
CA TYR A 23 -5.39 3.52 8.43
C TYR A 23 -4.79 4.86 8.83
N ALA A 24 -5.46 5.53 9.76
CA ALA A 24 -5.08 6.89 10.15
C ALA A 24 -3.67 6.96 10.76
N GLN A 25 -3.15 5.84 11.25
CA GLN A 25 -1.81 5.82 11.83
C GLN A 25 -0.70 5.91 10.78
N LEU A 26 -1.02 5.77 9.50
CA LEU A 26 -0.01 5.88 8.45
C LEU A 26 0.31 7.33 8.17
N THR A 27 1.60 7.61 8.00
CA THR A 27 2.07 8.96 7.70
C THR A 27 2.46 9.06 6.23
N ASP A 28 2.74 10.29 5.77
CA ASP A 28 3.22 10.49 4.41
C ASP A 28 4.52 9.73 4.16
N ASN A 29 5.40 9.64 5.14
CA ASN A 29 6.63 8.87 5.00
C ASN A 29 6.35 7.38 4.77
N ASP A 30 5.33 6.86 5.45
CA ASP A 30 4.94 5.46 5.28
C ASP A 30 4.39 5.19 3.89
N LEU A 31 3.89 6.21 3.23
CA LEU A 31 3.21 6.07 1.95
C LEU A 31 4.00 6.66 0.80
N MET A 32 5.33 6.73 0.94
CA MET A 32 6.20 7.13 -0.16
C MET A 32 6.45 5.94 -1.06
N TYR A 33 6.10 6.11 -2.33
CA TYR A 33 6.31 5.04 -3.30
C TYR A 33 7.79 4.96 -3.71
N GLN A 34 8.33 3.75 -3.66
CA GLN A 34 9.69 3.49 -4.12
C GLN A 34 9.64 2.34 -5.10
N GLU A 35 9.93 2.65 -6.34
CA GLU A 35 9.91 1.64 -7.39
C GLU A 35 10.93 0.54 -7.10
N GLY A 36 10.50 -0.70 -7.24
CA GLY A 36 11.35 -1.85 -6.98
C GLY A 36 11.36 -2.30 -5.52
N LYS A 37 10.71 -1.55 -4.62
CA LYS A 37 10.70 -1.89 -3.20
C LYS A 37 9.30 -2.14 -2.68
N GLU A 38 8.40 -2.54 -3.55
CA GLU A 38 7.00 -2.74 -3.20
C GLU A 38 6.82 -3.80 -2.12
N ASP A 39 7.60 -4.89 -2.20
CA ASP A 39 7.49 -5.96 -1.20
C ASP A 39 7.94 -5.48 0.18
N GLU A 40 9.01 -4.71 0.24
CA GLU A 40 9.49 -4.17 1.51
C GLU A 40 8.47 -3.21 2.11
N TRP A 41 7.93 -2.34 1.27
CA TRP A 41 6.89 -1.42 1.71
C TRP A 41 5.69 -2.17 2.25
N LEU A 42 5.26 -3.21 1.55
CA LEU A 42 4.12 -3.99 1.99
C LEU A 42 4.36 -4.61 3.36
N GLY A 43 5.57 -5.12 3.59
CA GLY A 43 5.92 -5.68 4.89
C GLY A 43 5.87 -4.66 6.01
N GLU A 44 6.35 -3.45 5.74
CA GLU A 44 6.30 -2.37 6.72
C GLU A 44 4.85 -1.99 7.04
N ILE A 45 4.02 -1.88 6.03
CA ILE A 45 2.62 -1.53 6.22
C ILE A 45 1.91 -2.61 7.05
N GLN A 46 2.19 -3.87 6.78
CA GLN A 46 1.61 -4.96 7.56
C GLN A 46 1.86 -4.79 9.05
N GLN A 47 3.09 -4.46 9.40
CA GLN A 47 3.45 -4.29 10.80
C GLN A 47 2.74 -3.08 11.41
N LYS A 48 2.65 -2.02 10.66
CA LYS A 48 2.07 -0.80 11.20
C LYS A 48 0.57 -0.88 11.40
N VAL A 49 -0.12 -1.57 10.49
CA VAL A 49 -1.59 -1.65 10.57
C VAL A 49 -2.09 -2.94 11.22
N GLY A 50 -1.20 -3.89 11.50
CA GLY A 50 -1.58 -5.13 12.15
C GLY A 50 -2.43 -6.05 11.29
N LYS A 51 -2.25 -6.00 9.99
CA LYS A 51 -2.99 -6.84 9.05
C LYS A 51 -2.07 -7.82 8.36
N THR A 52 -2.66 -8.87 7.75
CA THR A 52 -1.87 -9.80 6.97
C THR A 52 -1.53 -9.19 5.60
N LYS A 53 -0.54 -9.79 4.94
CA LYS A 53 -0.15 -9.36 3.60
C LYS A 53 -1.33 -9.42 2.64
N GLN A 54 -2.11 -10.50 2.71
CA GLN A 54 -3.25 -10.67 1.83
C GLN A 54 -4.32 -9.62 2.09
N GLU A 55 -4.55 -9.28 3.34
CA GLU A 55 -5.54 -8.26 3.69
C GLU A 55 -5.15 -6.90 3.13
N VAL A 56 -3.86 -6.54 3.22
CA VAL A 56 -3.40 -5.27 2.68
C VAL A 56 -3.52 -5.26 1.16
N LYS A 57 -3.13 -6.36 0.52
CA LYS A 57 -3.25 -6.47 -0.94
C LYS A 57 -4.70 -6.39 -1.40
N ASP A 58 -5.60 -7.06 -0.68
CA ASP A 58 -7.03 -7.03 -1.01
C ASP A 58 -7.59 -5.62 -0.90
N PHE A 59 -7.17 -4.90 0.13
CA PHE A 59 -7.60 -3.52 0.29
C PHE A 59 -7.13 -2.66 -0.89
N ILE A 60 -5.88 -2.81 -1.27
CA ILE A 60 -5.32 -2.05 -2.38
C ILE A 60 -6.04 -2.40 -3.68
N ASP A 61 -6.34 -3.68 -3.89
CA ASP A 61 -7.06 -4.10 -5.08
C ASP A 61 -8.44 -3.47 -5.15
N SER A 62 -9.09 -3.28 -4.01
CA SER A 62 -10.42 -2.70 -3.99
C SER A 62 -10.41 -1.19 -4.13
N CYS A 63 -9.27 -0.54 -3.99
CA CYS A 63 -9.15 0.90 -4.18
C CYS A 63 -9.29 1.32 -5.64
N CYS A 64 -9.03 0.42 -6.53
CA CYS A 64 -9.06 0.71 -7.98
C CYS A 64 -10.05 -0.18 -8.71
#